data_5a88fbbe91ab0bd59dc6332a9eca8aed
#
_entry.id   5a88fbbe91ab0bd59dc6332a9eca8aed
#
_cell.length_a   1.000
_cell.length_b   1.000
_cell.length_c   1.000
_cell.angle_alpha   90.00
_cell.angle_beta   90.00
_cell.angle_gamma   90.00
#
_symmetry.space_group_name_H-M   'P 1'
#
loop_
_entity.id
_entity.type
_entity.pdbx_description
1 polymer ?
#
loop_
_entity_poly.entity_id
_entity_poly.type
_entity_poly.pdbx_seq_one_letter_code
_entity_poly.pdbx_strand_id
1 'polypeptide(L)'
;MKLLQRFYLVEVLSGVALTAAHFFRNMGAHTARALGRKDARGAVTIQYPEERRPYSPRLRSLHRLVRREDGSPRCVACMMCETVCPAHCIYIVADEHPNPEIEKVPRRFDIDLGKCVFCGYCVEACPEDAIRMDTGILEFSSYSRNGMIYTKEMLLSLEPVGPDGRPQSPVPIPADRRP
;
A
#
# COMPACT_ATOMS: atom_id res chain seq x y z
N MET A 1 -11.05 -10.92 44.78
CA MET A 1 -10.34 -9.61 44.90
C MET A 1 -9.48 -9.64 46.14
N LYS A 2 -8.16 -9.44 45.98
CA LYS A 2 -7.22 -9.41 47.13
C LYS A 2 -7.50 -8.20 48.01
N LEU A 3 -7.36 -8.32 49.34
CA LEU A 3 -7.67 -7.28 50.32
C LEU A 3 -6.99 -5.92 50.02
N LEU A 4 -5.76 -5.96 49.49
CA LEU A 4 -4.97 -4.81 49.05
C LEU A 4 -5.60 -4.00 47.91
N GLN A 5 -6.45 -4.62 47.05
CA GLN A 5 -7.14 -3.93 45.97
C GLN A 5 -8.34 -3.07 46.45
N ARG A 6 -8.69 -3.15 47.73
CA ARG A 6 -9.71 -2.32 48.34
C ARG A 6 -9.17 -0.96 48.82
N PHE A 7 -7.84 -0.81 48.86
CA PHE A 7 -7.22 0.47 49.27
C PHE A 7 -6.96 1.34 48.04
N TYR A 8 -7.85 2.26 47.75
CA TYR A 8 -7.77 3.20 46.62
C TYR A 8 -6.39 3.90 46.50
N LEU A 9 -5.78 4.28 47.64
CA LEU A 9 -4.49 4.96 47.70
C LEU A 9 -3.34 4.07 47.13
N VAL A 10 -3.37 2.76 47.36
CA VAL A 10 -2.34 1.85 46.86
C VAL A 10 -2.39 1.75 45.32
N GLU A 11 -3.58 1.68 44.76
CA GLU A 11 -3.77 1.67 43.31
C GLU A 11 -3.35 2.99 42.66
N VAL A 12 -3.68 4.11 43.27
CA VAL A 12 -3.27 5.45 42.81
C VAL A 12 -1.75 5.60 42.83
N LEU A 13 -1.10 5.20 43.93
CA LEU A 13 0.36 5.26 44.05
C LEU A 13 1.06 4.33 43.04
N SER A 14 0.50 3.15 42.83
CA SER A 14 0.99 2.23 41.79
C SER A 14 0.89 2.84 40.38
N GLY A 15 -0.23 3.47 40.05
CA GLY A 15 -0.41 4.17 38.79
C GLY A 15 0.55 5.34 38.60
N VAL A 16 0.73 6.15 39.65
CA VAL A 16 1.71 7.26 39.61
C VAL A 16 3.14 6.75 39.45
N ALA A 17 3.52 5.69 40.19
CA ALA A 17 4.85 5.08 40.05
C ALA A 17 5.10 4.56 38.63
N LEU A 18 4.11 3.91 38.01
CA LEU A 18 4.20 3.43 36.64
C LEU A 18 4.38 4.57 35.63
N THR A 19 3.58 5.62 35.73
CA THR A 19 3.70 6.79 34.84
C THR A 19 5.02 7.54 35.04
N ALA A 20 5.47 7.70 36.26
CA ALA A 20 6.78 8.29 36.57
C ALA A 20 7.93 7.46 35.99
N ALA A 21 7.90 6.14 36.12
CA ALA A 21 8.90 5.26 35.51
C ALA A 21 8.94 5.40 33.98
N HIS A 22 7.79 5.46 33.32
CA HIS A 22 7.72 5.73 31.88
C HIS A 22 8.27 7.10 31.50
N PHE A 23 7.95 8.12 32.28
CA PHE A 23 8.45 9.48 32.07
C PHE A 23 9.99 9.53 32.12
N PHE A 24 10.60 9.05 33.19
CA PHE A 24 12.06 9.08 33.32
C PHE A 24 12.77 8.22 32.29
N ARG A 25 12.22 7.05 31.96
CA ARG A 25 12.78 6.18 30.89
C ARG A 25 12.74 6.89 29.54
N ASN A 26 11.61 7.51 29.19
CA ASN A 26 11.44 8.18 27.90
C ASN A 26 12.30 9.47 27.84
N MET A 27 12.40 10.22 28.93
CA MET A 27 13.27 11.39 29.02
C MET A 27 14.74 11.00 28.82
N GLY A 28 15.20 9.91 29.47
CA GLY A 28 16.55 9.38 29.29
C GLY A 28 16.81 8.91 27.85
N ALA A 29 15.82 8.29 27.19
CA ALA A 29 15.95 7.89 25.79
C ALA A 29 15.99 9.11 24.85
N HIS A 30 15.20 10.15 25.11
CA HIS A 30 15.26 11.39 24.33
C HIS A 30 16.61 12.11 24.46
N THR A 31 17.14 12.21 25.67
CA THR A 31 18.47 12.80 25.89
C THR A 31 19.57 11.98 25.23
N ALA A 32 19.51 10.63 25.31
CA ALA A 32 20.45 9.76 24.62
C ALA A 32 20.39 9.92 23.10
N ARG A 33 19.19 10.10 22.53
CA ARG A 33 19.02 10.39 21.08
C ARG A 33 19.61 11.75 20.70
N ALA A 34 19.40 12.76 21.51
CA ALA A 34 19.99 14.09 21.31
C ALA A 34 21.53 14.05 21.33
N LEU A 35 22.12 13.13 22.10
CA LEU A 35 23.57 12.87 22.15
C LEU A 35 24.06 11.93 21.02
N GLY A 36 23.22 11.62 20.01
CA GLY A 36 23.59 10.88 18.80
C GLY A 36 23.29 9.37 18.80
N ARG A 37 22.68 8.81 19.83
CA ARG A 37 22.25 7.39 19.84
C ARG A 37 20.96 7.20 19.05
N LYS A 38 21.06 6.76 17.78
CA LYS A 38 19.92 6.58 16.88
C LYS A 38 18.91 5.52 17.34
N ASP A 39 19.35 4.52 18.11
CA ASP A 39 18.51 3.39 18.59
C ASP A 39 17.64 3.75 19.80
N ALA A 40 17.93 4.84 20.48
CA ALA A 40 17.19 5.27 21.66
C ALA A 40 15.92 6.04 21.25
N ARG A 41 14.77 5.34 21.24
CA ARG A 41 13.46 5.97 21.00
C ARG A 41 12.75 6.24 22.33
N GLY A 42 12.54 7.50 22.65
CA GLY A 42 11.79 7.92 23.85
C GLY A 42 10.27 7.95 23.64
N ALA A 43 9.79 7.81 22.41
CA ALA A 43 8.37 7.78 22.07
C ALA A 43 8.09 6.71 21.01
N VAL A 44 6.85 6.20 21.00
CA VAL A 44 6.38 5.22 20.00
C VAL A 44 6.04 5.91 18.67
N THR A 45 5.89 7.23 18.68
CA THR A 45 5.56 8.04 17.51
C THR A 45 6.65 7.94 16.42
N ILE A 46 6.20 7.87 15.17
CA ILE A 46 7.05 7.89 13.98
C ILE A 46 6.90 9.26 13.33
N GLN A 47 8.02 9.85 12.95
CA GLN A 47 8.06 11.15 12.30
C GLN A 47 7.79 10.97 10.79
N TYR A 48 6.51 10.87 10.44
CA TYR A 48 6.11 10.86 9.03
C TYR A 48 6.21 12.29 8.45
N PRO A 49 6.72 12.51 7.22
CA PRO A 49 7.08 11.48 6.21
C PRO A 49 8.53 10.98 6.27
N GLU A 50 9.40 11.52 7.13
CA GLU A 50 10.84 11.21 7.19
C GLU A 50 11.09 9.76 7.62
N GLU A 51 10.28 9.29 8.57
CA GLU A 51 10.28 7.90 9.01
C GLU A 51 8.95 7.23 8.65
N ARG A 52 9.01 6.03 8.06
CA ARG A 52 7.82 5.22 7.74
C ARG A 52 7.86 3.89 8.48
N ARG A 53 6.70 3.40 8.86
CA ARG A 53 6.60 2.03 9.39
C ARG A 53 6.90 1.02 8.30
N PRO A 54 7.59 -0.10 8.63
CA PRO A 54 7.61 -1.23 7.75
C PRO A 54 6.18 -1.76 7.58
N TYR A 55 5.73 -1.88 6.35
CA TYR A 55 4.42 -2.42 6.05
C TYR A 55 4.44 -3.94 6.05
N SER A 56 3.30 -4.54 6.37
CA SER A 56 3.12 -5.99 6.27
C SER A 56 3.30 -6.46 4.82
N PRO A 57 3.86 -7.64 4.55
CA PRO A 57 3.88 -8.25 3.22
C PRO A 57 2.49 -8.47 2.60
N ARG A 58 1.44 -8.44 3.44
CA ARG A 58 0.03 -8.54 3.00
C ARG A 58 -0.59 -7.19 2.65
N LEU A 59 0.19 -6.11 2.63
CA LEU A 59 -0.31 -4.79 2.26
C LEU A 59 -0.84 -4.81 0.83
N ARG A 60 -2.05 -4.33 0.65
CA ARG A 60 -2.66 -4.10 -0.66
C ARG A 60 -2.38 -2.64 -1.05
N SER A 61 -1.41 -2.46 -1.91
CA SER A 61 -1.00 -1.15 -2.44
C SER A 61 -1.58 -0.90 -3.84
N LEU A 62 -1.11 0.13 -4.53
CA LEU A 62 -1.54 0.45 -5.88
C LEU A 62 -1.38 -0.77 -6.81
N HIS A 63 -2.35 -0.97 -7.68
CA HIS A 63 -2.35 -2.06 -8.66
C HIS A 63 -1.25 -1.87 -9.70
N ARG A 64 -0.70 -2.97 -10.18
CA ARG A 64 0.14 -3.03 -11.38
C ARG A 64 -0.26 -4.19 -12.27
N LEU A 65 0.05 -4.09 -13.54
CA LEU A 65 -0.04 -5.19 -14.49
C LEU A 65 1.34 -5.80 -14.72
N VAL A 66 1.40 -7.12 -14.73
CA VAL A 66 2.62 -7.89 -14.96
C VAL A 66 2.87 -7.99 -16.48
N ARG A 67 4.14 -7.85 -16.88
CA ARG A 67 4.59 -8.10 -18.25
C ARG A 67 5.09 -9.53 -18.40
N ARG A 68 5.02 -10.05 -19.61
CA ARG A 68 5.74 -11.25 -20.05
C ARG A 68 7.20 -10.90 -20.33
N GLU A 69 8.02 -11.91 -20.60
CA GLU A 69 9.43 -11.73 -20.95
C GLU A 69 9.62 -10.97 -22.27
N ASP A 70 8.66 -11.09 -23.20
CA ASP A 70 8.61 -10.35 -24.45
C ASP A 70 8.17 -8.89 -24.32
N GLY A 71 7.85 -8.44 -23.08
CA GLY A 71 7.36 -7.09 -22.78
C GLY A 71 5.86 -6.90 -22.98
N SER A 72 5.14 -7.86 -23.52
CA SER A 72 3.68 -7.81 -23.68
C SER A 72 2.96 -7.94 -22.33
N PRO A 73 1.70 -7.46 -22.20
CA PRO A 73 0.92 -7.70 -21.01
C PRO A 73 0.67 -9.20 -20.77
N ARG A 74 0.84 -9.66 -19.56
CA ARG A 74 0.49 -11.04 -19.18
C ARG A 74 -1.02 -11.27 -19.17
N CYS A 75 -1.80 -10.19 -19.07
CA CYS A 75 -3.25 -10.21 -19.07
C CYS A 75 -3.79 -10.69 -20.43
N VAL A 76 -4.72 -11.64 -20.38
CA VAL A 76 -5.44 -12.20 -21.55
C VAL A 76 -6.87 -11.66 -21.70
N ALA A 77 -7.18 -10.55 -21.03
CA ALA A 77 -8.49 -9.90 -21.09
C ALA A 77 -9.69 -10.84 -20.82
N CYS A 78 -9.55 -11.76 -19.87
CA CYS A 78 -10.60 -12.72 -19.50
C CYS A 78 -11.77 -12.10 -18.72
N MET A 79 -11.65 -10.83 -18.31
CA MET A 79 -12.66 -10.04 -17.59
C MET A 79 -13.05 -10.56 -16.20
N MET A 80 -12.38 -11.58 -15.66
CA MET A 80 -12.70 -12.12 -14.32
C MET A 80 -12.54 -11.06 -13.22
N CYS A 81 -11.47 -10.25 -13.28
CA CYS A 81 -11.23 -9.17 -12.31
C CYS A 81 -12.27 -8.04 -12.41
N GLU A 82 -12.81 -7.75 -13.59
CA GLU A 82 -13.90 -6.80 -13.79
C GLU A 82 -15.20 -7.34 -13.17
N THR A 83 -15.52 -8.61 -13.44
CA THR A 83 -16.75 -9.28 -12.96
C THR A 83 -16.79 -9.40 -11.43
N VAL A 84 -15.66 -9.74 -10.80
CA VAL A 84 -15.59 -9.96 -9.34
C VAL A 84 -15.49 -8.64 -8.55
N CYS A 85 -15.25 -7.51 -9.22
CA CYS A 85 -15.03 -6.23 -8.57
C CYS A 85 -16.31 -5.70 -7.89
N PRO A 86 -16.39 -5.60 -6.55
CA PRO A 86 -17.59 -5.14 -5.86
C PRO A 86 -17.86 -3.64 -6.10
N ALA A 87 -16.84 -2.87 -6.48
CA ALA A 87 -16.95 -1.44 -6.75
C ALA A 87 -17.13 -1.12 -8.25
N HIS A 88 -17.12 -2.13 -9.13
CA HIS A 88 -17.22 -1.95 -10.58
C HIS A 88 -16.28 -0.85 -11.10
N CYS A 89 -15.01 -0.92 -10.66
CA CYS A 89 -14.02 0.11 -10.96
C CYS A 89 -12.99 -0.31 -12.02
N ILE A 90 -13.09 -1.52 -12.56
CA ILE A 90 -12.20 -2.06 -13.59
C ILE A 90 -12.97 -2.11 -14.91
N TYR A 91 -12.34 -1.63 -15.98
CA TYR A 91 -12.92 -1.58 -17.33
C TYR A 91 -11.94 -2.19 -18.31
N ILE A 92 -12.36 -3.25 -19.00
CA ILE A 92 -11.51 -4.00 -19.92
C ILE A 92 -12.14 -4.02 -21.31
N VAL A 93 -11.32 -3.77 -22.33
CA VAL A 93 -11.68 -3.99 -23.72
C VAL A 93 -10.65 -4.94 -24.31
N ALA A 94 -11.10 -6.10 -24.72
CA ALA A 94 -10.27 -7.12 -25.35
C ALA A 94 -9.93 -6.78 -26.80
N ASP A 95 -8.80 -7.31 -27.27
CA ASP A 95 -8.37 -7.28 -28.67
C ASP A 95 -7.63 -8.57 -29.00
N GLU A 96 -7.45 -8.87 -30.27
CA GLU A 96 -6.65 -10.01 -30.72
C GLU A 96 -5.16 -9.71 -30.58
N HIS A 97 -4.38 -10.73 -30.23
CA HIS A 97 -2.94 -10.57 -30.15
C HIS A 97 -2.28 -10.93 -31.50
N PRO A 98 -1.23 -10.21 -31.95
CA PRO A 98 -0.52 -10.53 -33.20
C PRO A 98 0.09 -11.94 -33.24
N ASN A 99 0.47 -12.48 -32.06
CA ASN A 99 0.92 -13.85 -31.94
C ASN A 99 -0.29 -14.79 -31.81
N PRO A 100 -0.48 -15.76 -32.73
CA PRO A 100 -1.62 -16.68 -32.69
C PRO A 100 -1.64 -17.63 -31.48
N GLU A 101 -0.54 -17.78 -30.75
CA GLU A 101 -0.49 -18.56 -29.52
C GLU A 101 -1.16 -17.83 -28.33
N ILE A 102 -1.37 -16.53 -28.48
CA ILE A 102 -2.01 -15.68 -27.45
C ILE A 102 -3.35 -15.21 -28.03
N GLU A 103 -4.44 -15.82 -27.60
CA GLU A 103 -5.77 -15.55 -28.17
C GLU A 103 -6.20 -14.09 -28.01
N LYS A 104 -6.02 -13.51 -26.81
CA LYS A 104 -6.53 -12.19 -26.45
C LYS A 104 -5.52 -11.37 -25.65
N VAL A 105 -5.61 -10.07 -25.81
CA VAL A 105 -4.83 -9.09 -25.06
C VAL A 105 -5.75 -7.90 -24.72
N PRO A 106 -5.55 -7.19 -23.60
CA PRO A 106 -6.33 -6.00 -23.33
C PRO A 106 -5.88 -4.85 -24.25
N ARG A 107 -6.77 -4.38 -25.13
CA ARG A 107 -6.61 -3.11 -25.84
C ARG A 107 -6.68 -1.95 -24.84
N ARG A 108 -7.63 -2.03 -23.91
CA ARG A 108 -7.82 -1.09 -22.82
C ARG A 108 -7.96 -1.82 -21.51
N PHE A 109 -7.31 -1.32 -20.48
CA PHE A 109 -7.45 -1.81 -19.12
C PHE A 109 -7.32 -0.62 -18.17
N ASP A 110 -8.44 -0.18 -17.65
CA ASP A 110 -8.48 1.00 -16.77
C ASP A 110 -8.97 0.60 -15.38
N ILE A 111 -8.37 1.18 -14.36
CA ILE A 111 -8.84 1.09 -12.98
C ILE A 111 -9.17 2.49 -12.48
N ASP A 112 -10.43 2.67 -12.08
CA ASP A 112 -10.89 3.87 -11.41
C ASP A 112 -10.56 3.79 -9.90
N LEU A 113 -9.42 4.33 -9.50
CA LEU A 113 -8.97 4.32 -8.11
C LEU A 113 -9.86 5.15 -7.19
N GLY A 114 -10.63 6.10 -7.73
CA GLY A 114 -11.59 6.87 -6.95
C GLY A 114 -12.82 6.07 -6.50
N LYS A 115 -13.05 4.88 -7.08
CA LYS A 115 -14.08 3.92 -6.67
C LYS A 115 -13.49 2.71 -5.96
N CYS A 116 -12.21 2.40 -6.19
CA CYS A 116 -11.57 1.19 -5.71
C CYS A 116 -11.53 1.16 -4.16
N VAL A 117 -11.95 0.04 -3.57
CA VAL A 117 -11.89 -0.19 -2.12
C VAL A 117 -10.67 -1.05 -1.70
N PHE A 118 -9.76 -1.34 -2.62
CA PHE A 118 -8.53 -2.11 -2.37
C PHE A 118 -8.78 -3.49 -1.71
N CYS A 119 -9.91 -4.15 -2.03
CA CYS A 119 -10.27 -5.46 -1.45
C CYS A 119 -9.37 -6.62 -1.93
N GLY A 120 -8.71 -6.51 -3.09
CA GLY A 120 -7.80 -7.51 -3.65
C GLY A 120 -8.48 -8.67 -4.39
N TYR A 121 -9.81 -8.70 -4.52
CA TYR A 121 -10.50 -9.78 -5.23
C TYR A 121 -10.10 -9.90 -6.70
N CYS A 122 -9.72 -8.78 -7.34
CA CYS A 122 -9.19 -8.79 -8.70
C CYS A 122 -7.88 -9.59 -8.83
N VAL A 123 -7.04 -9.56 -7.79
CA VAL A 123 -5.80 -10.33 -7.74
C VAL A 123 -6.10 -11.81 -7.53
N GLU A 124 -7.00 -12.13 -6.60
CA GLU A 124 -7.38 -13.51 -6.27
C GLU A 124 -8.11 -14.21 -7.44
N ALA A 125 -8.93 -13.45 -8.19
CA ALA A 125 -9.69 -13.99 -9.32
C ALA A 125 -8.88 -14.10 -10.62
N CYS A 126 -7.67 -13.57 -10.69
CA CYS A 126 -6.89 -13.57 -11.92
C CYS A 126 -6.19 -14.92 -12.15
N PRO A 127 -6.60 -15.72 -13.18
CA PRO A 127 -5.98 -17.02 -13.44
C PRO A 127 -4.54 -16.91 -13.96
N GLU A 128 -4.20 -15.77 -14.59
CA GLU A 128 -2.90 -15.51 -15.20
C GLU A 128 -1.92 -14.81 -14.24
N ASP A 129 -2.34 -14.49 -13.00
CA ASP A 129 -1.53 -13.69 -12.09
C ASP A 129 -1.00 -12.40 -12.75
N ALA A 130 -1.84 -11.80 -13.59
CA ALA A 130 -1.49 -10.64 -14.41
C ALA A 130 -1.73 -9.30 -13.73
N ILE A 131 -2.52 -9.26 -12.65
CA ILE A 131 -2.75 -8.07 -11.84
C ILE A 131 -2.26 -8.32 -10.42
N ARG A 132 -1.50 -7.38 -9.86
CA ARG A 132 -0.96 -7.46 -8.51
C ARG A 132 -1.10 -6.15 -7.76
N MET A 133 -1.07 -6.20 -6.44
CA MET A 133 -1.17 -5.06 -5.53
C MET A 133 0.06 -4.99 -4.61
N ASP A 134 1.24 -5.09 -5.18
CA ASP A 134 2.52 -5.26 -4.49
C ASP A 134 3.53 -4.13 -4.79
N THR A 135 3.06 -2.98 -5.25
CA THR A 135 3.92 -1.83 -5.59
C THR A 135 4.47 -1.06 -4.39
N GLY A 136 3.85 -1.22 -3.20
CA GLY A 136 4.18 -0.43 -2.02
C GLY A 136 3.76 1.04 -2.10
N ILE A 137 3.14 1.48 -3.21
CA ILE A 137 2.66 2.84 -3.41
C ILE A 137 1.32 3.00 -2.71
N LEU A 138 1.24 3.92 -1.75
CA LEU A 138 0.02 4.27 -1.02
C LEU A 138 -0.40 5.73 -1.25
N GLU A 139 0.51 6.54 -1.77
CA GLU A 139 0.31 7.96 -1.99
C GLU A 139 -0.10 8.20 -3.44
N PHE A 140 -1.38 8.10 -3.70
CA PHE A 140 -1.98 8.46 -4.99
C PHE A 140 -3.18 9.36 -4.72
N SER A 141 -3.11 10.57 -5.20
CA SER A 141 -4.17 11.56 -5.11
C SER A 141 -4.19 12.38 -6.38
N SER A 142 -5.30 12.99 -6.72
CA SER A 142 -5.42 13.89 -7.87
C SER A 142 -6.39 15.02 -7.58
N TYR A 143 -6.16 16.16 -8.20
CA TYR A 143 -7.08 17.29 -8.16
C TYR A 143 -8.27 17.11 -9.12
N SER A 144 -8.17 16.18 -10.06
CA SER A 144 -9.23 15.88 -11.03
C SER A 144 -9.70 14.44 -10.95
N ARG A 145 -10.94 14.20 -11.40
CA ARG A 145 -11.50 12.86 -11.47
C ARG A 145 -10.74 11.96 -12.44
N ASN A 146 -10.32 12.52 -13.56
CA ASN A 146 -9.58 11.79 -14.60
C ASN A 146 -8.20 11.34 -14.10
N GLY A 147 -7.57 12.12 -13.24
CA GLY A 147 -6.30 11.76 -12.64
C GLY A 147 -6.35 10.59 -11.65
N MET A 148 -7.54 10.10 -11.33
CA MET A 148 -7.75 8.88 -10.53
C MET A 148 -8.02 7.65 -11.40
N ILE A 149 -8.04 7.78 -12.73
CA ILE A 149 -8.19 6.67 -13.65
C ILE A 149 -6.80 6.24 -14.12
N TYR A 150 -6.40 5.04 -13.73
CA TYR A 150 -5.11 4.46 -14.10
C TYR A 150 -5.26 3.57 -15.32
N THR A 151 -4.62 3.96 -16.41
CA THR A 151 -4.67 3.25 -17.69
C THR A 151 -3.73 2.06 -17.71
N LYS A 152 -3.91 1.20 -18.70
CA LYS A 152 -3.07 0.01 -18.96
C LYS A 152 -1.57 0.36 -18.96
N GLU A 153 -1.19 1.43 -19.64
CA GLU A 153 0.19 1.87 -19.78
C GLU A 153 0.79 2.29 -18.43
N MET A 154 0.02 3.02 -17.62
CA MET A 154 0.42 3.42 -16.28
C MET A 154 0.60 2.20 -15.37
N LEU A 155 -0.33 1.25 -15.42
CA LEU A 155 -0.28 0.02 -14.61
C LEU A 155 0.88 -0.90 -15.03
N LEU A 156 1.22 -0.93 -16.30
CA LEU A 156 2.36 -1.70 -16.84
C LEU A 156 3.72 -1.06 -16.55
N SER A 157 3.77 0.24 -16.24
CA SER A 157 5.02 0.93 -15.90
C SER A 157 5.44 0.73 -14.43
N LEU A 158 4.58 0.12 -13.61
CA LEU A 158 4.83 -0.06 -12.18
C LEU A 158 5.56 -1.38 -11.90
N GLU A 159 6.54 -1.28 -11.00
CA GLU A 159 7.33 -2.40 -10.53
C GLU A 159 6.87 -2.86 -9.13
N PRO A 160 7.18 -4.10 -8.72
CA PRO A 160 6.92 -4.56 -7.37
C PRO A 160 7.73 -3.77 -6.34
N VAL A 161 7.31 -3.82 -5.08
CA VAL A 161 8.08 -3.27 -3.97
C VAL A 161 9.47 -3.91 -3.90
N GLY A 162 10.48 -3.09 -3.63
CA GLY A 162 11.86 -3.55 -3.48
C GLY A 162 12.10 -4.40 -2.23
N PRO A 163 13.24 -5.07 -2.14
CA PRO A 163 13.61 -5.88 -0.98
C PRO A 163 13.75 -5.04 0.31
N ASP A 164 13.93 -3.74 0.17
CA ASP A 164 13.97 -2.75 1.26
C ASP A 164 12.56 -2.30 1.73
N GLY A 165 11.50 -2.85 1.13
CA GLY A 165 10.11 -2.50 1.42
C GLY A 165 9.68 -1.14 0.87
N ARG A 166 10.45 -0.55 -0.04
CA ARG A 166 10.14 0.75 -0.67
C ARG A 166 9.60 0.59 -2.08
N PRO A 167 8.71 1.49 -2.54
CA PRO A 167 8.30 1.53 -3.93
C PRO A 167 9.51 1.73 -4.85
N GLN A 168 9.62 0.92 -5.90
CA GLN A 168 10.70 1.05 -6.90
C GLN A 168 10.32 2.02 -8.01
N SER A 169 9.04 2.12 -8.33
CA SER A 169 8.55 3.05 -9.34
C SER A 169 8.05 4.34 -8.72
N PRO A 170 8.25 5.49 -9.38
CA PRO A 170 7.57 6.72 -9.00
C PRO A 170 6.05 6.55 -9.19
N VAL A 171 5.27 7.28 -8.42
CA VAL A 171 3.82 7.33 -8.63
C VAL A 171 3.56 7.88 -10.03
N PRO A 172 2.84 7.15 -10.90
CA PRO A 172 2.50 7.68 -12.21
C PRO A 172 1.63 8.93 -12.04
N ILE A 173 2.12 10.05 -12.55
CA ILE A 173 1.40 11.32 -12.48
C ILE A 173 0.66 11.49 -13.81
N PRO A 174 -0.68 11.39 -13.82
CA PRO A 174 -1.46 11.74 -15.00
C PRO A 174 -1.15 13.15 -15.49
N ALA A 175 -1.26 13.38 -16.78
CA ALA A 175 -0.88 14.66 -17.39
C ALA A 175 -1.61 15.88 -16.80
N ASP A 176 -2.78 15.66 -16.22
CA ASP A 176 -3.61 16.68 -15.56
C ASP A 176 -3.21 17.00 -14.11
N ARG A 177 -2.23 16.28 -13.53
CA ARG A 177 -1.69 16.56 -12.19
C ARG A 177 -0.59 17.64 -12.17
N ARG A 178 -0.13 18.08 -13.32
CA ARG A 178 0.85 19.18 -13.36
C ARG A 178 0.17 20.48 -12.96
N PRO A 179 0.75 21.21 -11.99
CA PRO A 179 0.27 22.54 -11.63
C PRO A 179 0.41 23.51 -12.79
#